data_b70b407a7a940718da557aefbc90be97
#
_entry.id   b70b407a7a940718da557aefbc90be97
#
_cell.length_a   1.000
_cell.length_b   1.000
_cell.length_c   1.000
_cell.angle_alpha   90.00
_cell.angle_beta   90.00
_cell.angle_gamma   90.00
#
_symmetry.space_group_name_H-M   'P 1'
#
loop_
_entity.id
_entity.type
_entity.pdbx_description
1 polymer ?
#
loop_
_entity_poly.entity_id
_entity_poly.type
_entity_poly.pdbx_seq_one_letter_code
_entity_poly.pdbx_strand_id
1 'polypeptide(L)'
;MTGFEMGVIRYDALFGSAILRPATEELVRAETQAALAVRPAWAWLAERDGEPLGLVHVLPPERSRWITGMTRAGVTVYLQTMFVRSGERGAGVGAALVRHLHAVLDARGVDTVLLHYAQLNPLSSPFWNRMGYRPLWTGWEVRPAASLG
;
A
#
# COMPACT_ATOMS: atom_id res chain seq x y z
N MET A 1 7.52 -12.25 4.57
CA MET A 1 6.96 -11.12 3.79
C MET A 1 5.51 -11.30 3.45
N THR A 2 5.09 -12.40 2.85
CA THR A 2 3.66 -12.72 2.58
C THR A 2 2.75 -12.48 3.79
N GLY A 3 3.24 -12.73 5.02
CA GLY A 3 2.49 -12.46 6.24
C GLY A 3 2.14 -10.99 6.47
N PHE A 4 2.94 -10.04 5.98
CA PHE A 4 2.63 -8.61 6.09
C PHE A 4 1.55 -8.17 5.12
N GLU A 5 1.60 -8.62 3.88
CA GLU A 5 0.59 -8.29 2.88
C GLU A 5 -0.76 -8.91 3.23
N MET A 6 -0.76 -10.16 3.69
CA MET A 6 -1.97 -10.79 4.24
C MET A 6 -2.50 -10.04 5.47
N GLY A 7 -1.61 -9.47 6.28
CA GLY A 7 -1.98 -8.61 7.41
C GLY A 7 -2.74 -7.36 6.98
N VAL A 8 -2.33 -6.70 5.87
CA VAL A 8 -3.06 -5.56 5.29
C VAL A 8 -4.43 -6.00 4.81
N ILE A 9 -4.49 -7.04 3.98
CA ILE A 9 -5.74 -7.51 3.38
C ILE A 9 -6.73 -7.95 4.45
N ARG A 10 -6.27 -8.67 5.48
CA ARG A 10 -7.13 -9.07 6.62
C ARG A 10 -7.62 -7.88 7.41
N TYR A 11 -6.76 -6.88 7.62
CA TYR A 11 -7.15 -5.65 8.33
C TYR A 11 -8.15 -4.84 7.51
N ASP A 12 -7.91 -4.67 6.21
CA ASP A 12 -8.81 -3.95 5.31
C ASP A 12 -10.16 -4.68 5.13
N ALA A 13 -10.17 -6.01 5.23
CA ALA A 13 -11.41 -6.80 5.20
C ALA A 13 -12.32 -6.48 6.39
N LEU A 14 -11.79 -6.09 7.56
CA LEU A 14 -12.58 -5.65 8.71
C LEU A 14 -13.39 -4.38 8.42
N PHE A 15 -12.92 -3.55 7.48
CA PHE A 15 -13.57 -2.32 7.06
C PHE A 15 -14.31 -2.44 5.72
N GLY A 16 -14.46 -3.68 5.23
CA GLY A 16 -15.22 -3.98 4.01
C GLY A 16 -14.54 -3.62 2.69
N SER A 17 -13.26 -3.19 2.72
CA SER A 17 -12.53 -2.77 1.52
C SER A 17 -11.80 -3.93 0.80
N ALA A 18 -11.72 -5.10 1.42
CA ALA A 18 -11.11 -6.29 0.83
C ALA A 18 -11.98 -7.52 1.06
N ILE A 19 -11.95 -8.44 0.08
CA ILE A 19 -12.62 -9.74 0.17
C ILE A 19 -11.55 -10.83 0.23
N LEU A 20 -11.52 -11.58 1.33
CA LEU A 20 -10.64 -12.74 1.48
C LEU A 20 -11.23 -13.93 0.71
N ARG A 21 -10.44 -14.47 -0.23
CA ARG A 21 -10.76 -15.70 -0.97
C ARG A 21 -9.72 -16.78 -0.65
N PRO A 22 -10.03 -18.07 -0.80
CA PRO A 22 -9.06 -19.16 -0.53
C PRO A 22 -7.73 -19.01 -1.27
N ALA A 23 -7.74 -18.52 -2.51
CA ALA A 23 -6.53 -18.31 -3.32
C ALA A 23 -5.80 -16.99 -3.04
N THR A 24 -6.31 -16.11 -2.16
CA THR A 24 -5.74 -14.78 -1.95
C THR A 24 -4.30 -14.84 -1.43
N GLU A 25 -4.02 -15.75 -0.51
CA GLU A 25 -2.67 -15.87 0.07
C GLU A 25 -1.62 -16.32 -0.95
N GLU A 26 -2.00 -17.24 -1.83
CA GLU A 26 -1.12 -17.77 -2.88
C GLU A 26 -0.79 -16.71 -3.92
N LEU A 27 -1.80 -15.95 -4.36
CA LEU A 27 -1.63 -14.82 -5.28
C LEU A 27 -0.74 -13.73 -4.69
N VAL A 28 -1.01 -13.33 -3.45
CA VAL A 28 -0.19 -12.31 -2.73
C VAL A 28 1.24 -12.79 -2.58
N ARG A 29 1.46 -14.06 -2.28
CA ARG A 29 2.81 -14.64 -2.18
C ARG A 29 3.55 -14.56 -3.51
N ALA A 30 2.91 -14.96 -4.60
CA ALA A 30 3.51 -14.93 -5.93
C ALA A 30 3.85 -13.49 -6.38
N GLU A 31 2.93 -12.56 -6.18
CA GLU A 31 3.16 -11.14 -6.50
C GLU A 31 4.29 -10.53 -5.67
N THR A 32 4.34 -10.82 -4.37
CA THR A 32 5.42 -10.33 -3.49
C THR A 32 6.77 -10.88 -3.91
N GLN A 33 6.86 -12.16 -4.20
CA GLN A 33 8.10 -12.78 -4.66
C GLN A 33 8.57 -12.17 -5.99
N ALA A 34 7.64 -11.96 -6.93
CA ALA A 34 7.94 -11.32 -8.20
C ALA A 34 8.43 -9.87 -8.00
N ALA A 35 7.78 -9.09 -7.13
CA ALA A 35 8.16 -7.71 -6.85
C ALA A 35 9.57 -7.58 -6.25
N LEU A 36 9.97 -8.55 -5.42
CA LEU A 36 11.30 -8.58 -4.81
C LEU A 36 12.40 -9.00 -5.77
N ALA A 37 12.07 -9.80 -6.77
CA ALA A 37 13.02 -10.26 -7.79
C ALA A 37 13.33 -9.18 -8.83
N VAL A 38 12.48 -8.16 -8.98
CA VAL A 38 12.65 -7.08 -9.96
C VAL A 38 13.80 -6.16 -9.54
N ARG A 39 14.60 -5.71 -10.50
CA ARG A 39 15.62 -4.68 -10.32
C ARG A 39 15.40 -3.55 -11.33
N PRO A 40 15.46 -2.28 -10.89
CA PRO A 40 15.63 -1.81 -9.50
C PRO A 40 14.47 -2.22 -8.59
N ALA A 41 14.75 -2.34 -7.28
CA ALA A 41 13.72 -2.75 -6.31
C ALA A 41 12.59 -1.71 -6.19
N TRP A 42 11.35 -2.21 -6.09
CA TRP A 42 10.14 -1.42 -5.86
C TRP A 42 9.41 -1.81 -4.56
N ALA A 43 10.07 -2.61 -3.74
CA ALA A 43 9.64 -2.98 -2.40
C ALA A 43 10.78 -2.79 -1.40
N TRP A 44 10.46 -2.29 -0.21
CA TRP A 44 11.42 -2.04 0.86
C TRP A 44 10.91 -2.59 2.17
N LEU A 45 11.81 -3.17 2.94
CA LEU A 45 11.56 -3.77 4.23
C LEU A 45 12.23 -2.92 5.31
N ALA A 46 11.52 -2.62 6.39
CA ALA A 46 12.10 -2.10 7.61
C ALA A 46 12.43 -3.27 8.53
N GLU A 47 13.65 -3.31 9.03
CA GLU A 47 14.14 -4.36 9.91
C GLU A 47 14.84 -3.76 11.13
N ARG A 48 14.83 -4.51 12.23
CA ARG A 48 15.63 -4.25 13.43
C ARG A 48 16.20 -5.58 13.89
N ASP A 49 17.53 -5.65 14.00
CA ASP A 49 18.26 -6.86 14.41
C ASP A 49 17.90 -8.12 13.60
N GLY A 50 17.66 -7.94 12.28
CA GLY A 50 17.24 -8.99 11.36
C GLY A 50 15.75 -9.35 11.41
N GLU A 51 14.97 -8.73 12.30
CA GLU A 51 13.53 -8.95 12.42
C GLU A 51 12.76 -7.95 11.56
N PRO A 52 11.88 -8.39 10.64
CA PRO A 52 11.10 -7.51 9.80
C PRO A 52 9.98 -6.83 10.61
N LEU A 53 9.95 -5.51 10.56
CA LEU A 53 9.00 -4.65 11.27
C LEU A 53 7.91 -4.10 10.37
N GLY A 54 8.20 -3.90 9.10
CA GLY A 54 7.26 -3.33 8.15
C GLY A 54 7.72 -3.47 6.71
N LEU A 55 6.79 -3.25 5.79
CA LEU A 55 6.98 -3.37 4.35
C LEU A 55 6.28 -2.21 3.64
N VAL A 56 6.88 -1.70 2.58
CA VAL A 56 6.20 -0.88 1.58
C VAL A 56 6.49 -1.45 0.19
N HIS A 57 5.45 -1.56 -0.65
CA HIS A 57 5.53 -2.03 -2.01
C HIS A 57 4.82 -1.05 -2.95
N VAL A 58 5.51 -0.68 -4.02
CA VAL A 58 5.03 0.26 -5.03
C VAL A 58 5.05 -0.42 -6.39
N LEU A 59 4.02 -0.21 -7.18
CA LEU A 59 4.04 -0.58 -8.59
C LEU A 59 4.80 0.48 -9.39
N PRO A 60 5.78 0.08 -10.22
CA PRO A 60 6.51 1.00 -11.06
C PRO A 60 5.61 1.69 -12.10
N PRO A 61 6.06 2.77 -12.78
CA PRO A 61 5.23 3.55 -13.70
C PRO A 61 4.53 2.72 -14.78
N GLU A 62 5.21 1.75 -15.35
CA GLU A 62 4.65 0.88 -16.39
C GLU A 62 3.51 -0.02 -15.89
N ARG A 63 3.50 -0.37 -14.60
CA ARG A 63 2.44 -1.13 -13.93
C ARG A 63 1.38 -0.25 -13.27
N SER A 64 1.60 1.05 -13.22
CA SER A 64 0.69 2.04 -12.62
C SER A 64 -0.21 2.73 -13.65
N ARG A 65 -0.11 2.39 -14.94
CA ARG A 65 -0.84 3.06 -16.03
C ARG A 65 -2.35 3.10 -15.86
N TRP A 66 -2.92 2.11 -15.22
CA TRP A 66 -4.36 2.02 -14.98
C TRP A 66 -4.91 3.13 -14.08
N ILE A 67 -4.07 3.77 -13.27
CA ILE A 67 -4.45 4.83 -12.34
C ILE A 67 -3.93 6.22 -12.74
N THR A 68 -3.01 6.31 -13.69
CA THR A 68 -2.40 7.58 -14.07
C THR A 68 -3.40 8.62 -14.58
N GLY A 69 -4.51 8.19 -15.16
CA GLY A 69 -5.60 9.09 -15.61
C GLY A 69 -6.29 9.86 -14.48
N MET A 70 -6.06 9.49 -13.22
CA MET A 70 -6.63 10.20 -12.05
C MET A 70 -5.81 11.44 -11.65
N THR A 71 -4.66 11.66 -12.25
CA THR A 71 -3.81 12.83 -12.00
C THR A 71 -3.30 13.43 -13.29
N ARG A 72 -2.93 14.73 -13.26
CA ARG A 72 -2.24 15.41 -14.36
C ARG A 72 -0.72 15.43 -14.18
N ALA A 73 -0.22 14.80 -13.11
CA ALA A 73 1.21 14.69 -12.87
C ALA A 73 1.88 13.83 -13.96
N GLY A 74 3.17 14.01 -14.14
CA GLY A 74 3.98 13.27 -15.11
C GLY A 74 4.18 11.80 -14.70
N VAL A 75 5.37 11.46 -14.23
CA VAL A 75 5.68 10.09 -13.83
C VAL A 75 4.95 9.73 -12.52
N THR A 76 4.00 8.82 -12.62
CA THR A 76 3.11 8.42 -11.52
C THR A 76 3.33 6.95 -11.16
N VAL A 77 3.39 6.66 -9.87
CA VAL A 77 3.45 5.31 -9.32
C VAL A 77 2.30 5.04 -8.37
N TYR A 78 1.99 3.78 -8.15
CA TYR A 78 0.94 3.35 -7.22
C TYR A 78 1.54 2.61 -6.03
N LEU A 79 1.33 3.14 -4.83
CA LEU A 79 1.68 2.48 -3.58
C LEU A 79 0.63 1.40 -3.31
N GLN A 80 0.99 0.15 -3.58
CA GLN A 80 0.08 -0.99 -3.52
C GLN A 80 -0.11 -1.49 -2.10
N THR A 81 0.97 -1.55 -1.32
CA THR A 81 0.93 -2.13 0.01
C THR A 81 1.84 -1.38 0.95
N MET A 82 1.34 -1.10 2.13
CA MET A 82 2.14 -0.67 3.27
C MET A 82 1.65 -1.34 4.54
N PHE A 83 2.55 -1.95 5.26
CA PHE A 83 2.26 -2.64 6.50
C PHE A 83 3.32 -2.37 7.55
N VAL A 84 2.90 -2.20 8.79
CA VAL A 84 3.76 -2.19 9.98
C VAL A 84 3.18 -3.18 10.98
N ARG A 85 4.04 -4.03 11.54
CA ARG A 85 3.70 -5.00 12.57
C ARG A 85 2.94 -4.29 13.71
N SER A 86 1.89 -4.90 14.24
CA SER A 86 1.00 -4.24 15.20
C SER A 86 1.73 -3.73 16.45
N GLY A 87 2.67 -4.50 17.00
CA GLY A 87 3.49 -4.10 18.13
C GLY A 87 4.49 -2.97 17.87
N GLU A 88 4.75 -2.63 16.62
CA GLU A 88 5.67 -1.57 16.18
C GLU A 88 4.94 -0.31 15.66
N ARG A 89 3.61 -0.32 15.72
CA ARG A 89 2.80 0.85 15.36
C ARG A 89 3.00 1.96 16.38
N GLY A 90 3.08 3.20 15.89
CA GLY A 90 3.38 4.35 16.75
C GLY A 90 4.87 4.59 17.02
N ALA A 91 5.75 3.60 16.78
CA ALA A 91 7.20 3.73 16.95
C ALA A 91 7.93 4.42 15.78
N GLY A 92 7.21 4.98 14.83
CA GLY A 92 7.80 5.73 13.70
C GLY A 92 8.23 4.88 12.50
N VAL A 93 8.11 3.55 12.55
CA VAL A 93 8.51 2.64 11.47
C VAL A 93 7.82 2.98 10.15
N GLY A 94 6.51 3.19 10.17
CA GLY A 94 5.75 3.56 8.98
C GLY A 94 6.20 4.89 8.38
N ALA A 95 6.44 5.90 9.23
CA ALA A 95 6.92 7.19 8.77
C ALA A 95 8.34 7.10 8.20
N ALA A 96 9.20 6.25 8.75
CA ALA A 96 10.54 6.00 8.21
C ALA A 96 10.49 5.34 6.84
N LEU A 97 9.63 4.31 6.66
CA LEU A 97 9.41 3.67 5.37
C LEU A 97 8.93 4.66 4.30
N VAL A 98 7.93 5.50 4.61
CA VAL A 98 7.39 6.46 3.64
C VAL A 98 8.42 7.54 3.31
N ARG A 99 9.17 8.07 4.28
CA ARG A 99 10.24 9.03 4.00
C ARG A 99 11.34 8.44 3.12
N HIS A 100 11.77 7.22 3.40
CA HIS A 100 12.73 6.51 2.57
C HIS A 100 12.18 6.31 1.15
N LEU A 101 10.94 5.85 1.04
CA LEU A 101 10.26 5.69 -0.23
C LEU A 101 10.24 7.00 -1.04
N HIS A 102 9.80 8.11 -0.43
CA HIS A 102 9.75 9.41 -1.10
C HIS A 102 11.13 9.84 -1.61
N ALA A 103 12.18 9.69 -0.80
CA ALA A 103 13.55 10.03 -1.23
C ALA A 103 14.02 9.19 -2.43
N VAL A 104 13.71 7.88 -2.43
CA VAL A 104 14.06 7.00 -3.55
C VAL A 104 13.27 7.36 -4.81
N LEU A 105 11.97 7.64 -4.68
CA LEU A 105 11.11 7.96 -5.82
C LEU A 105 11.47 9.33 -6.41
N ASP A 106 11.77 10.32 -5.58
CA ASP A 106 12.26 11.64 -6.01
C ASP A 106 13.56 11.50 -6.82
N ALA A 107 14.52 10.73 -6.32
CA ALA A 107 15.76 10.43 -7.05
C ALA A 107 15.54 9.67 -8.37
N ARG A 108 14.39 9.01 -8.55
CA ARG A 108 13.99 8.34 -9.79
C ARG A 108 13.14 9.20 -10.72
N GLY A 109 12.91 10.47 -10.37
CA GLY A 109 12.10 11.40 -11.16
C GLY A 109 10.60 11.07 -11.15
N VAL A 110 10.10 10.48 -10.07
CA VAL A 110 8.65 10.23 -9.89
C VAL A 110 7.98 11.51 -9.37
N ASP A 111 6.96 11.98 -10.07
CA ASP A 111 6.25 13.22 -9.74
C ASP A 111 5.12 12.99 -8.74
N THR A 112 4.50 11.81 -8.74
CA THR A 112 3.31 11.54 -7.93
C THR A 112 3.25 10.09 -7.48
N VAL A 113 2.85 9.91 -6.22
CA VAL A 113 2.51 8.61 -5.63
C VAL A 113 1.02 8.60 -5.32
N LEU A 114 0.29 7.67 -5.92
CA LEU A 114 -1.11 7.42 -5.62
C LEU A 114 -1.26 6.18 -4.74
N LEU A 115 -2.28 6.18 -3.91
CA LEU A 115 -2.65 5.02 -3.09
C LEU A 115 -4.16 5.00 -2.84
N HIS A 116 -4.68 3.83 -2.47
CA HIS A 116 -6.02 3.69 -1.90
C HIS A 116 -5.94 3.21 -0.45
N TYR A 117 -6.90 3.62 0.35
CA TYR A 117 -7.11 3.06 1.69
C TYR A 117 -8.60 3.06 2.03
N ALA A 118 -9.00 2.18 2.95
CA ALA A 118 -10.36 2.18 3.47
C ALA A 118 -10.59 3.42 4.32
N GLN A 119 -11.55 4.27 3.95
CA GLN A 119 -11.85 5.51 4.69
C GLN A 119 -12.24 5.23 6.15
N LEU A 120 -12.89 4.11 6.41
CA LEU A 120 -13.27 3.69 7.77
C LEU A 120 -12.10 3.18 8.61
N ASN A 121 -10.91 3.00 8.01
CA ASN A 121 -9.72 2.64 8.76
C ASN A 121 -9.20 3.85 9.56
N PRO A 122 -9.34 3.86 10.91
CA PRO A 122 -9.02 5.02 11.73
C PRO A 122 -7.53 5.35 11.77
N LEU A 123 -6.67 4.42 11.36
CA LEU A 123 -5.22 4.61 11.35
C LEU A 123 -4.73 5.26 10.06
N SER A 124 -5.44 5.04 8.94
CA SER A 124 -4.96 5.43 7.62
C SER A 124 -5.05 6.93 7.36
N SER A 125 -6.22 7.55 7.54
CA SER A 125 -6.39 8.98 7.26
C SER A 125 -5.42 9.88 8.01
N PRO A 126 -5.26 9.77 9.36
CA PRO A 126 -4.30 10.60 10.08
C PRO A 126 -2.85 10.33 9.68
N PHE A 127 -2.52 9.07 9.38
CA PHE A 127 -1.18 8.70 8.96
C PHE A 127 -0.83 9.32 7.60
N TRP A 128 -1.65 9.10 6.57
CA TRP A 128 -1.37 9.58 5.23
C TRP A 128 -1.37 11.10 5.14
N ASN A 129 -2.27 11.78 5.87
CA ASN A 129 -2.26 13.24 5.97
C ASN A 129 -0.94 13.76 6.55
N ARG A 130 -0.41 13.13 7.61
CA ARG A 130 0.91 13.49 8.18
C ARG A 130 2.07 13.23 7.21
N MET A 131 1.94 12.24 6.33
CA MET A 131 2.94 11.94 5.30
C MET A 131 2.82 12.84 4.06
N GLY A 132 1.93 13.82 4.07
CA GLY A 132 1.78 14.81 3.00
C GLY A 132 0.75 14.43 1.93
N TYR A 133 0.10 13.28 2.04
CA TYR A 133 -0.94 12.87 1.10
C TYR A 133 -2.22 13.68 1.30
N ARG A 134 -2.96 13.88 0.21
CA ARG A 134 -4.25 14.56 0.19
C ARG A 134 -5.27 13.69 -0.51
N PRO A 135 -6.54 13.71 -0.08
CA PRO A 135 -7.62 13.06 -0.81
C PRO A 135 -7.69 13.60 -2.23
N LEU A 136 -7.74 12.70 -3.20
CA LEU A 136 -7.88 13.04 -4.62
C LEU A 136 -9.22 12.53 -5.16
N TRP A 137 -9.58 11.30 -4.82
CA TRP A 137 -10.82 10.64 -5.25
C TRP A 137 -11.42 9.84 -4.10
N THR A 138 -12.75 9.71 -4.11
CA THR A 138 -13.48 8.80 -3.21
C THR A 138 -14.26 7.82 -4.06
N GLY A 139 -13.96 6.53 -3.91
CA GLY A 139 -14.74 5.45 -4.51
C GLY A 139 -15.92 5.08 -3.63
N TRP A 140 -17.10 4.91 -4.22
CA TRP A 140 -18.28 4.41 -3.56
C TRP A 140 -18.64 3.04 -4.11
N GLU A 141 -18.98 2.13 -3.23
CA GLU A 141 -19.42 0.78 -3.58
C GLU A 141 -20.84 0.58 -3.05
N VAL A 142 -21.70 -0.02 -3.88
CA VAL A 142 -23.00 -0.53 -3.44
C VAL A 142 -23.01 -2.05 -3.65
N ARG A 143 -23.38 -2.78 -2.63
CA ARG A 143 -23.59 -4.21 -2.73
C ARG A 143 -24.93 -4.48 -3.41
N PRO A 144 -25.11 -5.65 -4.07
CA PRO A 144 -26.40 -6.00 -4.67
C PRO A 144 -27.57 -5.82 -3.69
N ALA A 145 -28.69 -5.35 -4.17
CA ALA A 145 -29.88 -5.07 -3.34
C ALA A 145 -30.33 -6.28 -2.50
N ALA A 146 -30.10 -7.51 -2.97
CA ALA A 146 -30.37 -8.74 -2.23
C ALA A 146 -29.54 -8.88 -0.93
N SER A 147 -28.45 -8.11 -0.79
CA SER A 147 -27.62 -8.08 0.43
C SER A 147 -27.97 -6.92 1.36
N LEU A 148 -29.00 -6.13 1.02
CA LEU A 148 -29.48 -4.99 1.80
C LEU A 148 -30.79 -5.32 2.57
N GLY A 149 -31.28 -6.56 2.43
CA GLY A 149 -32.45 -7.06 3.11
C GLY A 149 -32.18 -7.65 4.48
#